data_33850f34fb278cd3882eed0f62ec0c58
#
_entry.id   33850f34fb278cd3882eed0f62ec0c58
#
_cell.length_a   1.000
_cell.length_b   1.000
_cell.length_c   1.000
_cell.angle_alpha   90.00
_cell.angle_beta   90.00
_cell.angle_gamma   90.00
#
_symmetry.space_group_name_H-M   'P 1'
#
loop_
_entity.id
_entity.type
_entity.pdbx_description
1 polymer ?
#
loop_
_entity_poly.entity_id
_entity_poly.type
_entity_poly.pdbx_seq_one_letter_code
_entity_poly.pdbx_strand_id
1 'polypeptide(L)'
;TLQKPSAEGENTMGDVNVGSAEMRNFKLGTPALVCRWRLASGRLPLENRHLRALSRRVLDDEPVSPQLIAWAKQHVEWTLREGSAENPNGVLMLIVDEEGQAAMTVGPYEPLAAMTASGLVDRAAAAQQEADETGVAPETLWSVRDGCLVAAVAPGQSLSGASSLVEDLAKTVGLPLSRQADLLDDVA
;
A
#
# COMPACT_ATOMS: atom_id res chain seq x y z
N THR A 1 11.72 36.55 -63.16
CA THR A 1 10.59 36.48 -62.18
C THR A 1 10.58 35.09 -61.57
N LEU A 2 11.14 34.98 -60.36
CA LEU A 2 11.20 33.74 -59.61
C LEU A 2 10.04 33.73 -58.59
N GLN A 3 9.20 32.74 -58.71
CA GLN A 3 8.04 32.52 -57.87
C GLN A 3 8.45 31.59 -56.69
N LYS A 4 8.20 32.04 -55.46
CA LYS A 4 8.48 31.38 -54.19
C LYS A 4 7.28 30.47 -53.85
N PRO A 5 7.46 29.19 -53.47
CA PRO A 5 6.36 28.41 -52.96
C PRO A 5 6.15 28.68 -51.46
N SER A 6 4.92 28.94 -51.08
CA SER A 6 4.43 29.03 -49.70
C SER A 6 4.37 27.64 -49.11
N ALA A 7 5.00 27.45 -47.94
CA ALA A 7 4.82 26.28 -47.08
C ALA A 7 3.93 26.71 -45.90
N GLU A 8 2.65 26.44 -45.99
CA GLU A 8 1.77 26.36 -44.82
C GLU A 8 1.75 24.93 -44.33
N GLY A 9 2.48 24.68 -43.27
CA GLY A 9 2.39 23.49 -42.48
C GLY A 9 1.56 23.80 -41.24
N GLU A 10 0.27 23.61 -41.32
CA GLU A 10 -0.58 23.58 -40.12
C GLU A 10 -0.23 22.37 -39.28
N ASN A 11 0.51 22.63 -38.20
CA ASN A 11 0.74 21.67 -37.15
C ASN A 11 -0.44 21.75 -36.15
N THR A 12 -1.52 21.06 -36.48
CA THR A 12 -2.62 20.84 -35.55
C THR A 12 -2.14 19.85 -34.47
N MET A 13 -1.59 20.43 -33.41
CA MET A 13 -1.36 19.74 -32.15
C MET A 13 -2.74 19.47 -31.53
N GLY A 14 -3.24 18.27 -31.79
CA GLY A 14 -4.47 17.81 -31.18
C GLY A 14 -4.32 17.78 -29.67
N ASP A 15 -5.00 18.72 -29.01
CA ASP A 15 -5.25 18.68 -27.58
C ASP A 15 -5.95 17.37 -27.24
N VAL A 16 -5.19 16.41 -26.69
CA VAL A 16 -5.73 15.18 -26.14
C VAL A 16 -6.33 15.51 -24.77
N ASN A 17 -7.51 16.11 -24.77
CA ASN A 17 -8.33 16.27 -23.58
C ASN A 17 -9.09 14.93 -23.32
N VAL A 18 -8.36 13.88 -22.95
CA VAL A 18 -8.90 12.53 -22.68
C VAL A 18 -9.16 12.32 -21.18
N GLY A 19 -9.00 13.33 -20.32
CA GLY A 19 -8.94 13.10 -18.88
C GLY A 19 -10.24 13.22 -18.09
N SER A 20 -11.25 13.99 -18.53
CA SER A 20 -12.33 14.38 -17.62
C SER A 20 -13.68 13.66 -17.82
N ALA A 21 -13.92 13.04 -18.95
CA ALA A 21 -15.17 12.33 -19.22
C ALA A 21 -15.09 10.83 -18.81
N GLU A 22 -13.93 10.18 -19.00
CA GLU A 22 -13.69 8.79 -18.61
C GLU A 22 -13.60 8.62 -17.08
N MET A 23 -13.04 9.59 -16.35
CA MET A 23 -13.00 9.57 -14.89
C MET A 23 -14.39 9.63 -14.23
N ARG A 24 -15.40 10.18 -14.89
CA ARG A 24 -16.76 10.32 -14.31
C ARG A 24 -17.55 9.00 -14.28
N ASN A 25 -17.15 7.99 -15.04
CA ASN A 25 -17.79 6.68 -15.09
C ASN A 25 -16.93 5.54 -14.56
N PHE A 26 -15.75 5.84 -14.00
CA PHE A 26 -14.89 4.82 -13.41
C PHE A 26 -15.55 4.27 -12.14
N LYS A 27 -15.84 2.98 -12.13
CA LYS A 27 -16.40 2.26 -10.98
C LYS A 27 -15.55 1.01 -10.77
N LEU A 28 -14.90 0.92 -9.63
CA LEU A 28 -14.23 -0.30 -9.21
C LEU A 28 -15.21 -1.45 -9.08
N GLY A 29 -14.77 -2.63 -9.48
CA GLY A 29 -15.43 -3.91 -9.21
C GLY A 29 -15.26 -4.37 -7.76
N THR A 30 -15.31 -5.68 -7.53
CA THR A 30 -15.06 -6.29 -6.22
C THR A 30 -13.58 -6.10 -5.84
N PRO A 31 -13.27 -5.55 -4.68
CA PRO A 31 -11.89 -5.40 -4.25
C PRO A 31 -11.21 -6.76 -4.04
N ALA A 32 -10.09 -6.98 -4.72
CA ALA A 32 -9.23 -8.16 -4.55
C ALA A 32 -7.96 -7.85 -3.75
N LEU A 33 -7.49 -6.59 -3.76
CA LEU A 33 -6.36 -6.15 -2.96
C LEU A 33 -6.63 -4.76 -2.40
N VAL A 34 -6.42 -4.58 -1.09
CA VAL A 34 -6.54 -3.27 -0.43
C VAL A 34 -5.31 -3.00 0.42
N CYS A 35 -4.51 -2.00 0.01
CA CYS A 35 -3.41 -1.51 0.82
C CYS A 35 -3.82 -0.24 1.58
N ARG A 36 -3.44 -0.14 2.85
CA ARG A 36 -3.73 1.00 3.72
C ARG A 36 -2.43 1.52 4.31
N TRP A 37 -2.12 2.78 4.05
CA TRP A 37 -0.88 3.41 4.49
C TRP A 37 -1.17 4.66 5.30
N ARG A 38 -0.64 4.73 6.51
CA ARG A 38 -0.86 5.84 7.43
C ARG A 38 -0.14 7.09 6.94
N LEU A 39 -0.86 8.21 6.87
CA LEU A 39 -0.30 9.53 6.56
C LEU A 39 0.19 10.23 7.83
N ALA A 40 1.16 11.10 7.65
CA ALA A 40 1.65 12.04 8.67
C ALA A 40 1.83 13.42 8.03
N SER A 41 1.06 14.39 8.51
CA SER A 41 1.10 15.79 8.04
C SER A 41 1.01 15.91 6.51
N GLY A 42 0.07 15.21 5.91
CA GLY A 42 -0.19 15.23 4.47
C GLY A 42 0.84 14.51 3.60
N ARG A 43 1.71 13.71 4.20
CA ARG A 43 2.76 12.95 3.51
C ARG A 43 2.61 11.46 3.76
N LEU A 44 3.11 10.65 2.86
CA LEU A 44 3.24 9.20 3.03
C LEU A 44 4.65 8.86 3.55
N PRO A 45 4.82 8.61 4.87
CA PRO A 45 6.09 8.11 5.38
C PRO A 45 6.39 6.74 4.80
N LEU A 46 7.67 6.40 4.64
CA LEU A 46 8.11 5.08 4.19
C LEU A 46 7.60 4.66 2.80
N GLU A 47 7.27 5.59 1.91
CA GLU A 47 6.71 5.32 0.58
C GLU A 47 7.48 4.21 -0.15
N ASN A 48 8.81 4.28 -0.21
CA ASN A 48 9.63 3.25 -0.86
C ASN A 48 9.48 1.86 -0.22
N ARG A 49 9.22 1.77 1.09
CA ARG A 49 8.97 0.51 1.78
C ARG A 49 7.57 -0.02 1.47
N HIS A 50 6.59 0.87 1.41
CA HIS A 50 5.22 0.51 1.01
C HIS A 50 5.17 0.00 -0.42
N LEU A 51 5.82 0.68 -1.37
CA LEU A 51 5.90 0.22 -2.76
C LEU A 51 6.67 -1.11 -2.91
N ARG A 52 7.73 -1.31 -2.11
CA ARG A 52 8.43 -2.59 -2.06
C ARG A 52 7.56 -3.71 -1.48
N ALA A 53 6.77 -3.44 -0.46
CA ALA A 53 5.80 -4.41 0.06
C ALA A 53 4.71 -4.71 -0.98
N LEU A 54 4.20 -3.69 -1.67
CA LEU A 54 3.24 -3.85 -2.78
C LEU A 54 3.79 -4.75 -3.88
N SER A 55 5.06 -4.61 -4.27
CA SER A 55 5.67 -5.45 -5.31
C SER A 55 5.85 -6.93 -4.94
N ARG A 56 5.61 -7.28 -3.67
CA ARG A 56 5.65 -8.67 -3.17
C ARG A 56 4.26 -9.26 -2.99
N ARG A 57 3.22 -8.48 -3.26
CA ARG A 57 1.86 -8.99 -3.20
C ARG A 57 1.52 -9.79 -4.44
N VAL A 58 0.56 -10.67 -4.26
CA VAL A 58 -0.05 -11.44 -5.34
C VAL A 58 -1.52 -11.03 -5.49
N LEU A 59 -2.03 -11.18 -6.70
CA LEU A 59 -3.41 -11.03 -7.08
C LEU A 59 -3.75 -12.25 -7.93
N ASP A 60 -4.72 -13.07 -7.53
CA ASP A 60 -5.06 -14.34 -8.18
C ASP A 60 -3.82 -15.25 -8.40
N ASP A 61 -3.00 -15.41 -7.35
CA ASP A 61 -1.74 -16.17 -7.35
C ASP A 61 -0.64 -15.62 -8.29
N GLU A 62 -0.88 -14.50 -8.97
CA GLU A 62 0.09 -13.86 -9.84
C GLU A 62 0.73 -12.64 -9.15
N PRO A 63 2.03 -12.42 -9.29
CA PRO A 63 2.69 -11.24 -8.73
C PRO A 63 2.08 -9.94 -9.27
N VAL A 64 1.91 -8.97 -8.41
CA VAL A 64 1.48 -7.61 -8.80
C VAL A 64 2.37 -7.08 -9.91
N SER A 65 1.76 -6.59 -10.99
CA SER A 65 2.48 -6.16 -12.19
C SER A 65 3.39 -4.96 -11.95
N PRO A 66 4.55 -4.87 -12.64
CA PRO A 66 5.41 -3.68 -12.60
C PRO A 66 4.67 -2.40 -13.03
N GLN A 67 3.68 -2.51 -13.91
CA GLN A 67 2.84 -1.41 -14.35
C GLN A 67 2.00 -0.85 -13.21
N LEU A 68 1.41 -1.71 -12.37
CA LEU A 68 0.66 -1.27 -11.18
C LEU A 68 1.58 -0.58 -10.18
N ILE A 69 2.80 -1.06 -9.97
CA ILE A 69 3.78 -0.41 -9.08
C ILE A 69 4.16 0.98 -9.61
N ALA A 70 4.42 1.11 -10.91
CA ALA A 70 4.74 2.38 -11.54
C ALA A 70 3.56 3.36 -11.45
N TRP A 71 2.35 2.87 -11.72
CA TRP A 71 1.12 3.63 -11.57
C TRP A 71 0.93 4.11 -10.12
N ALA A 72 1.07 3.23 -9.13
CA ALA A 72 0.93 3.56 -7.72
C ALA A 72 1.92 4.66 -7.31
N LYS A 73 3.20 4.52 -7.69
CA LYS A 73 4.23 5.51 -7.41
C LYS A 73 3.88 6.90 -7.97
N GLN A 74 3.37 6.95 -9.19
CA GLN A 74 2.98 8.21 -9.83
C GLN A 74 1.73 8.82 -9.18
N HIS A 75 0.76 7.98 -8.78
CA HIS A 75 -0.52 8.44 -8.26
C HIS A 75 -0.48 8.86 -6.78
N VAL A 76 0.50 8.40 -5.99
CA VAL A 76 0.67 8.85 -4.59
C VAL A 76 0.70 10.37 -4.49
N GLU A 77 1.55 11.04 -5.27
CA GLU A 77 1.69 12.50 -5.19
C GLU A 77 0.40 13.23 -5.58
N TRP A 78 -0.30 12.76 -6.60
CA TRP A 78 -1.55 13.37 -7.05
C TRP A 78 -2.67 13.19 -6.02
N THR A 79 -2.84 11.97 -5.54
CA THR A 79 -3.87 11.65 -4.54
C THR A 79 -3.63 12.42 -3.24
N LEU A 80 -2.38 12.57 -2.80
CA LEU A 80 -2.05 13.34 -1.61
C LEU A 80 -2.31 14.84 -1.81
N ARG A 81 -2.05 15.38 -2.98
CA ARG A 81 -2.33 16.79 -3.28
C ARG A 81 -3.82 17.13 -3.17
N GLU A 82 -4.68 16.22 -3.59
CA GLU A 82 -6.13 16.40 -3.59
C GLU A 82 -6.76 16.05 -2.23
N GLY A 83 -6.34 14.92 -1.63
CA GLY A 83 -7.04 14.32 -0.49
C GLY A 83 -6.43 14.61 0.88
N SER A 84 -5.14 14.97 0.96
CA SER A 84 -4.47 15.14 2.25
C SER A 84 -4.86 16.43 2.99
N ALA A 85 -5.44 17.41 2.29
CA ALA A 85 -5.88 18.66 2.91
C ALA A 85 -6.98 18.42 3.96
N GLU A 86 -7.92 17.52 3.67
CA GLU A 86 -9.01 17.17 4.60
C GLU A 86 -8.54 16.17 5.68
N ASN A 87 -7.66 15.26 5.32
CA ASN A 87 -7.19 14.18 6.20
C ASN A 87 -5.64 14.12 6.25
N PRO A 88 -4.95 15.14 6.77
CA PRO A 88 -3.48 15.19 6.75
C PRO A 88 -2.82 14.07 7.56
N ASN A 89 -3.52 13.53 8.53
CA ASN A 89 -3.12 12.37 9.31
C ASN A 89 -4.07 11.18 9.07
N GLY A 90 -4.62 11.09 7.88
CA GLY A 90 -5.53 10.04 7.44
C GLY A 90 -4.83 8.76 6.99
N VAL A 91 -5.49 8.05 6.11
CA VAL A 91 -5.01 6.80 5.50
C VAL A 91 -5.09 6.95 3.98
N LEU A 92 -3.98 6.73 3.30
CA LEU A 92 -3.94 6.53 1.86
C LEU A 92 -4.31 5.07 1.59
N MET A 93 -5.35 4.86 0.78
CA MET A 93 -5.81 3.55 0.37
C MET A 93 -5.53 3.34 -1.12
N LEU A 94 -4.88 2.24 -1.45
CA LEU A 94 -4.78 1.69 -2.80
C LEU A 94 -5.70 0.48 -2.87
N ILE A 95 -6.63 0.48 -3.80
CA ILE A 95 -7.59 -0.61 -4.03
C ILE A 95 -7.37 -1.12 -5.45
N VAL A 96 -7.27 -2.44 -5.59
CA VAL A 96 -7.25 -3.14 -6.89
C VAL A 96 -8.42 -4.10 -6.89
N ASP A 97 -9.21 -4.11 -7.94
CA ASP A 97 -10.33 -5.04 -8.11
C ASP A 97 -9.92 -6.35 -8.80
N GLU A 98 -10.87 -7.29 -8.89
CA GLU A 98 -10.66 -8.61 -9.52
C GLU A 98 -10.29 -8.50 -11.02
N GLU A 99 -10.65 -7.40 -11.69
CA GLU A 99 -10.29 -7.13 -13.07
C GLU A 99 -8.92 -6.44 -13.23
N GLY A 100 -8.21 -6.18 -12.10
CA GLY A 100 -6.92 -5.50 -12.07
C GLY A 100 -7.00 -3.98 -12.23
N GLN A 101 -8.19 -3.38 -12.16
CA GLN A 101 -8.36 -1.94 -12.15
C GLN A 101 -7.97 -1.38 -10.78
N ALA A 102 -7.32 -0.22 -10.76
CA ALA A 102 -6.81 0.34 -9.52
C ALA A 102 -7.35 1.76 -9.27
N ALA A 103 -7.61 2.05 -7.99
CA ALA A 103 -7.92 3.39 -7.52
C ALA A 103 -7.12 3.72 -6.25
N MET A 104 -6.90 5.01 -6.04
CA MET A 104 -6.22 5.50 -4.84
C MET A 104 -7.01 6.66 -4.25
N THR A 105 -7.16 6.68 -2.92
CA THR A 105 -7.93 7.70 -2.21
C THR A 105 -7.34 7.95 -0.82
N VAL A 106 -7.67 9.11 -0.24
CA VAL A 106 -7.35 9.43 1.16
C VAL A 106 -8.64 9.48 1.96
N GLY A 107 -8.64 8.79 3.08
CA GLY A 107 -9.75 8.80 4.03
C GLY A 107 -9.30 9.11 5.47
N PRO A 108 -10.24 9.23 6.40
CA PRO A 108 -9.94 9.42 7.81
C PRO A 108 -9.20 8.21 8.40
N TYR A 109 -8.41 8.44 9.42
CA TYR A 109 -7.86 7.36 10.23
C TYR A 109 -8.83 7.02 11.37
N GLU A 110 -9.16 5.76 11.46
CA GLU A 110 -9.95 5.22 12.57
C GLU A 110 -9.01 4.47 13.53
N PRO A 111 -8.91 4.91 14.80
CA PRO A 111 -8.16 4.19 15.83
C PRO A 111 -8.73 2.79 16.05
N LEU A 112 -7.90 1.89 16.57
CA LEU A 112 -8.34 0.55 16.95
C LEU A 112 -9.46 0.64 18.00
N ALA A 113 -10.59 -0.03 17.74
CA ALA A 113 -11.73 -0.06 18.66
C ALA A 113 -11.43 -0.80 19.96
N ALA A 114 -10.56 -1.82 19.90
CA ALA A 114 -10.16 -2.61 21.06
C ALA A 114 -8.62 -2.73 21.11
N MET A 115 -8.04 -2.34 22.24
CA MET A 115 -6.61 -2.48 22.53
C MET A 115 -6.35 -3.53 23.63
N THR A 116 -7.21 -4.54 23.70
CA THR A 116 -7.02 -5.72 24.56
C THR A 116 -6.12 -6.74 23.88
N ALA A 117 -5.47 -7.60 24.63
CA ALA A 117 -4.63 -8.66 24.08
C ALA A 117 -5.40 -9.52 23.07
N SER A 118 -6.61 -9.97 23.44
CA SER A 118 -7.47 -10.75 22.52
C SER A 118 -7.82 -9.98 21.24
N GLY A 119 -8.22 -8.71 21.32
CA GLY A 119 -8.52 -7.90 20.13
C GLY A 119 -7.32 -7.70 19.22
N LEU A 120 -6.11 -7.61 19.77
CA LEU A 120 -4.87 -7.53 18.97
C LEU A 120 -4.52 -8.88 18.33
N VAL A 121 -4.79 -9.99 19.00
CA VAL A 121 -4.63 -11.36 18.47
C VAL A 121 -5.61 -11.60 17.32
N ASP A 122 -6.90 -11.28 17.50
CA ASP A 122 -7.91 -11.43 16.45
C ASP A 122 -7.53 -10.64 15.19
N ARG A 123 -7.03 -9.43 15.39
CA ARG A 123 -6.57 -8.58 14.31
C ARG A 123 -5.33 -9.15 13.60
N ALA A 124 -4.39 -9.70 14.35
CA ALA A 124 -3.20 -10.32 13.78
C ALA A 124 -3.55 -11.61 13.02
N ALA A 125 -4.54 -12.37 13.48
CA ALA A 125 -5.05 -13.54 12.77
C ALA A 125 -5.69 -13.14 11.42
N ALA A 126 -6.50 -12.09 11.41
CA ALA A 126 -7.06 -11.54 10.16
C ALA A 126 -5.97 -11.05 9.19
N ALA A 127 -4.90 -10.40 9.71
CA ALA A 127 -3.76 -9.99 8.91
C ALA A 127 -2.97 -11.18 8.35
N GLN A 128 -2.88 -12.28 9.09
CA GLN A 128 -2.24 -13.50 8.62
C GLN A 128 -3.07 -14.15 7.50
N GLN A 129 -4.39 -14.20 7.63
CA GLN A 129 -5.26 -14.67 6.57
C GLN A 129 -5.10 -13.84 5.28
N GLU A 130 -5.07 -12.51 5.39
CA GLU A 130 -4.78 -11.63 4.23
C GLU A 130 -3.39 -11.92 3.64
N ALA A 131 -2.40 -12.25 4.47
CA ALA A 131 -1.07 -12.61 4.00
C ALA A 131 -1.04 -13.93 3.20
N ASP A 132 -1.86 -14.90 3.60
CA ASP A 132 -1.98 -16.18 2.89
C ASP A 132 -2.62 -15.98 1.50
N GLU A 133 -3.55 -15.03 1.38
CA GLU A 133 -4.24 -14.70 0.13
C GLU A 133 -3.40 -13.76 -0.78
N THR A 134 -2.70 -12.78 -0.18
CA THR A 134 -2.07 -11.68 -0.94
C THR A 134 -0.54 -11.64 -0.82
N GLY A 135 0.08 -12.59 -0.10
CA GLY A 135 1.52 -12.71 0.03
C GLY A 135 2.19 -11.80 1.06
N VAL A 136 1.50 -10.80 1.60
CA VAL A 136 2.08 -9.81 2.55
C VAL A 136 1.14 -9.54 3.71
N ALA A 137 1.62 -9.73 4.94
CA ALA A 137 0.87 -9.32 6.12
C ALA A 137 0.77 -7.78 6.19
N PRO A 138 -0.45 -7.21 6.18
CA PRO A 138 -0.64 -5.75 6.22
C PRO A 138 -0.18 -5.13 7.53
N GLU A 139 -0.29 -5.88 8.61
CA GLU A 139 0.13 -5.53 9.96
C GLU A 139 0.69 -6.76 10.69
N THR A 140 1.41 -6.55 11.78
CA THR A 140 2.10 -7.60 12.52
C THR A 140 1.94 -7.36 14.01
N LEU A 141 1.54 -8.38 14.77
CA LEU A 141 1.61 -8.37 16.23
C LEU A 141 3.06 -8.58 16.65
N TRP A 142 3.51 -7.78 17.59
CA TRP A 142 4.84 -7.83 18.17
C TRP A 142 4.75 -8.09 19.68
N SER A 143 5.62 -8.93 20.19
CA SER A 143 5.78 -9.19 21.62
C SER A 143 7.25 -9.09 22.00
N VAL A 144 7.54 -8.76 23.25
CA VAL A 144 8.89 -8.84 23.80
C VAL A 144 8.91 -9.95 24.83
N ARG A 145 9.74 -10.98 24.60
CA ARG A 145 9.92 -12.13 25.49
C ARG A 145 11.41 -12.33 25.76
N ASP A 146 11.79 -12.33 27.01
CA ASP A 146 13.19 -12.57 27.44
C ASP A 146 14.22 -11.68 26.72
N GLY A 147 13.84 -10.41 26.48
CA GLY A 147 14.69 -9.46 25.77
C GLY A 147 14.78 -9.65 24.23
N CYS A 148 13.98 -10.57 23.67
CA CYS A 148 13.85 -10.81 22.24
C CYS A 148 12.56 -10.18 21.71
N LEU A 149 12.62 -9.47 20.59
CA LEU A 149 11.46 -9.01 19.85
C LEU A 149 10.93 -10.17 19.01
N VAL A 150 9.66 -10.55 19.22
CA VAL A 150 9.01 -11.65 18.52
C VAL A 150 7.91 -11.12 17.62
N ALA A 151 7.97 -11.43 16.34
CA ALA A 151 6.95 -11.12 15.35
C ALA A 151 6.03 -12.32 15.13
N ALA A 152 4.71 -12.11 15.22
CA ALA A 152 3.69 -13.13 14.96
C ALA A 152 3.49 -13.36 13.45
N VAL A 153 4.54 -13.82 12.79
CA VAL A 153 4.54 -14.13 11.34
C VAL A 153 5.42 -15.34 11.07
N ALA A 154 5.11 -16.07 10.01
CA ALA A 154 5.93 -17.21 9.60
C ALA A 154 7.34 -16.78 9.16
N PRO A 155 8.36 -17.64 9.38
CA PRO A 155 9.67 -17.44 8.79
C PRO A 155 9.57 -17.30 7.26
N GLY A 156 10.18 -16.25 6.69
CA GLY A 156 10.11 -15.97 5.25
C GLY A 156 8.89 -15.18 4.79
N GLN A 157 7.86 -15.01 5.61
CA GLN A 157 6.68 -14.20 5.29
C GLN A 157 7.09 -12.75 4.97
N SER A 158 6.55 -12.20 3.88
CA SER A 158 6.74 -10.78 3.54
C SER A 158 5.96 -9.87 4.50
N LEU A 159 6.62 -8.81 4.94
CA LEU A 159 6.06 -7.82 5.86
C LEU A 159 5.63 -6.55 5.15
N SER A 160 4.66 -5.84 5.73
CA SER A 160 4.31 -4.48 5.33
C SER A 160 5.51 -3.52 5.43
N GLY A 161 5.40 -2.36 4.79
CA GLY A 161 6.47 -1.35 4.84
C GLY A 161 6.82 -0.92 6.25
N ALA A 162 5.83 -0.73 7.11
CA ALA A 162 6.04 -0.35 8.52
C ALA A 162 6.67 -1.49 9.33
N SER A 163 6.14 -2.71 9.22
CA SER A 163 6.68 -3.87 9.93
C SER A 163 8.10 -4.20 9.51
N SER A 164 8.44 -4.05 8.23
CA SER A 164 9.81 -4.23 7.73
C SER A 164 10.80 -3.22 8.34
N LEU A 165 10.36 -1.99 8.65
CA LEU A 165 11.19 -1.01 9.35
C LEU A 165 11.47 -1.44 10.79
N VAL A 166 10.49 -2.01 11.49
CA VAL A 166 10.68 -2.50 12.87
C VAL A 166 11.79 -3.56 12.92
N GLU A 167 11.81 -4.51 11.99
CA GLU A 167 12.88 -5.50 11.89
C GLU A 167 14.25 -4.88 11.66
N ASP A 168 14.35 -3.92 10.72
CA ASP A 168 15.62 -3.27 10.41
C ASP A 168 16.12 -2.42 11.59
N LEU A 169 15.21 -1.75 12.31
CA LEU A 169 15.56 -1.02 13.52
C LEU A 169 16.03 -1.96 14.62
N ALA A 170 15.33 -3.07 14.87
CA ALA A 170 15.75 -4.07 15.85
C ALA A 170 17.17 -4.56 15.56
N LYS A 171 17.47 -4.91 14.31
CA LYS A 171 18.82 -5.30 13.87
C LYS A 171 19.85 -4.21 14.09
N THR A 172 19.49 -2.95 13.78
CA THR A 172 20.39 -1.80 13.89
C THR A 172 20.79 -1.52 15.34
N VAL A 173 19.86 -1.66 16.28
CA VAL A 173 20.12 -1.44 17.72
C VAL A 173 20.61 -2.69 18.44
N GLY A 174 20.80 -3.81 17.73
CA GLY A 174 21.25 -5.07 18.30
C GLY A 174 20.21 -5.79 19.17
N LEU A 175 18.92 -5.49 19.00
CA LEU A 175 17.84 -6.20 19.67
C LEU A 175 17.62 -7.56 18.99
N PRO A 176 17.71 -8.69 19.74
CA PRO A 176 17.39 -10.01 19.19
C PRO A 176 15.98 -10.05 18.63
N LEU A 177 15.82 -10.71 17.49
CA LEU A 177 14.55 -10.80 16.79
C LEU A 177 14.28 -12.23 16.35
N SER A 178 13.05 -12.69 16.54
CA SER A 178 12.56 -13.96 16.01
C SER A 178 11.19 -13.79 15.34
N ARG A 179 10.84 -14.74 14.48
CA ARG A 179 9.52 -14.84 13.84
C ARG A 179 8.89 -16.14 14.26
N GLN A 180 7.67 -16.08 14.80
CA GLN A 180 6.93 -17.21 15.33
C GLN A 180 5.46 -17.07 14.95
N ALA A 181 5.00 -17.88 14.00
CA ALA A 181 3.60 -17.86 13.55
C ALA A 181 2.63 -18.28 14.66
N ASP A 182 3.06 -19.21 15.53
CA ASP A 182 2.33 -19.74 16.67
C ASP A 182 2.26 -18.80 17.88
N LEU A 183 2.89 -17.62 17.81
CA LEU A 183 2.79 -16.60 18.87
C LEU A 183 1.34 -16.23 19.17
N LEU A 184 0.45 -16.29 18.20
CA LEU A 184 -0.98 -15.98 18.37
C LEU A 184 -1.66 -16.96 19.30
N ASP A 185 -1.32 -18.24 19.24
CA ASP A 185 -1.88 -19.30 20.07
C ASP A 185 -1.43 -19.16 21.54
N ASP A 186 -0.23 -18.62 21.75
CA ASP A 186 0.37 -18.42 23.08
C ASP A 186 -0.16 -17.19 23.82
N VAL A 187 -0.75 -16.22 23.10
CA VAL A 187 -1.20 -14.94 23.66
C VAL A 187 -2.73 -14.88 23.79
N ALA A 188 -3.45 -15.76 23.07
CA ALA A 188 -4.90 -15.92 23.16
C ALA A 188 -5.31 -16.60 24.45
#